data_c1ea0010ec36a479a08bef976558c9b9
#
_entry.id   c1ea0010ec36a479a08bef976558c9b9
#
_cell.length_a   1.000
_cell.length_b   1.000
_cell.length_c   1.000
_cell.angle_alpha   90.00
_cell.angle_beta   90.00
_cell.angle_gamma   90.00
#
_symmetry.space_group_name_H-M   'P 1'
#
loop_
_entity.id
_entity.type
_entity.pdbx_description
1 polymer ?
#
loop_
_entity_poly.entity_id
_entity_poly.type
_entity_poly.pdbx_seq_one_letter_code
_entity_poly.pdbx_strand_id
1 'polypeptide(L)'
;LYNENYPKKDGDNSASFLWPYDGLVSGVAALHALGYDVNYTDMVDRFDVYYRTSSGSVNVGGYGSSTNGTTGGGTRYYDDNSIVGIDLVEAYSLTNNQTYLTKAKQIVEFLKSGEDNTFGGGLWWNEDEKNIPGNENSNKPSCANGYAILFLLDYYSVCPQSEKAEVLAFAKRLYDWVVANLRDPADGCYWNDKQASGSIREVKWTYNT
;
A
#
# COMPACT_ATOMS: atom_id res chain seq x y z
N LEU A 1 -6.26 7.33 18.09
CA LEU A 1 -6.41 7.75 16.70
C LEU A 1 -6.74 9.23 16.61
N TYR A 2 -6.37 9.86 15.52
CA TYR A 2 -6.69 11.26 15.25
C TYR A 2 -8.06 11.38 14.57
N ASN A 3 -8.73 12.53 14.77
CA ASN A 3 -9.93 12.84 14.01
C ASN A 3 -9.59 13.05 12.53
N GLU A 4 -10.56 12.83 11.65
CA GLU A 4 -10.41 13.07 10.21
C GLU A 4 -10.10 14.55 9.92
N ASN A 5 -10.77 15.46 10.62
CA ASN A 5 -10.59 16.90 10.46
C ASN A 5 -10.32 17.60 11.80
N TYR A 6 -9.65 18.76 11.75
CA TYR A 6 -9.50 19.68 12.86
C TYR A 6 -9.91 21.11 12.46
N PRO A 7 -10.81 21.77 13.18
CA PRO A 7 -11.63 21.20 14.26
C PRO A 7 -12.60 20.13 13.71
N LYS A 8 -12.95 19.15 14.57
CA LYS A 8 -13.93 18.12 14.22
C LYS A 8 -15.27 18.75 13.90
N LYS A 9 -15.93 18.26 12.84
CA LYS A 9 -17.25 18.70 12.37
C LYS A 9 -18.29 17.60 12.57
N ASP A 10 -19.56 17.99 12.59
CA ASP A 10 -20.66 17.04 12.61
C ASP A 10 -20.65 16.22 11.30
N GLY A 11 -20.70 14.91 11.45
CA GLY A 11 -20.62 13.97 10.32
C GLY A 11 -19.23 13.48 9.97
N ASP A 12 -18.17 14.03 10.58
CA ASP A 12 -16.82 13.50 10.41
C ASP A 12 -16.72 12.07 10.97
N ASN A 13 -15.88 11.24 10.34
CA ASN A 13 -15.55 9.94 10.87
C ASN A 13 -14.96 10.05 12.29
N SER A 14 -15.19 9.01 13.08
CA SER A 14 -14.63 8.93 14.46
C SER A 14 -13.12 8.85 14.51
N ALA A 15 -12.50 8.45 13.39
CA ALA A 15 -11.05 8.38 13.21
C ALA A 15 -10.70 8.72 11.75
N SER A 16 -9.45 9.15 11.52
CA SER A 16 -8.93 9.35 10.17
C SER A 16 -8.97 8.05 9.36
N PHE A 17 -9.06 8.18 8.03
CA PHE A 17 -8.78 7.06 7.14
C PHE A 17 -7.31 6.63 7.24
N LEU A 18 -7.00 5.42 6.78
CA LEU A 18 -5.66 4.84 6.83
C LEU A 18 -4.63 5.72 6.11
N TRP A 19 -4.90 6.11 4.86
CA TRP A 19 -3.94 6.87 4.06
C TRP A 19 -3.49 8.20 4.69
N PRO A 20 -4.38 9.13 5.17
CA PRO A 20 -3.90 10.32 5.86
C PRO A 20 -3.24 10.03 7.21
N TYR A 21 -3.59 8.93 7.89
CA TYR A 21 -2.91 8.49 9.10
C TYR A 21 -1.48 8.04 8.81
N ASP A 22 -1.28 7.28 7.76
CA ASP A 22 0.01 6.83 7.27
C ASP A 22 0.94 8.02 6.95
N GLY A 23 0.46 9.01 6.19
CA GLY A 23 1.23 10.23 5.94
C GLY A 23 1.68 10.99 7.21
N LEU A 24 0.88 10.92 8.29
CA LEU A 24 1.28 11.45 9.58
C LEU A 24 2.39 10.59 10.22
N VAL A 25 2.30 9.27 10.15
CA VAL A 25 3.31 8.33 10.67
C VAL A 25 4.64 8.56 9.98
N SER A 26 4.67 8.66 8.65
CA SER A 26 5.87 8.98 7.87
C SER A 26 6.50 10.31 8.30
N GLY A 27 5.70 11.35 8.53
CA GLY A 27 6.19 12.64 9.04
C GLY A 27 6.80 12.54 10.44
N VAL A 28 6.20 11.74 11.33
CA VAL A 28 6.74 11.53 12.69
C VAL A 28 7.98 10.63 12.66
N ALA A 29 8.08 9.66 11.74
CA ALA A 29 9.29 8.88 11.51
C ALA A 29 10.49 9.77 11.19
N ALA A 30 10.30 10.73 10.28
CA ALA A 30 11.35 11.70 9.93
C ALA A 30 11.79 12.54 11.13
N LEU A 31 10.86 13.00 11.97
CA LEU A 31 11.19 13.72 13.21
C LEU A 31 11.96 12.84 14.20
N HIS A 32 11.52 11.59 14.37
CA HIS A 32 12.20 10.62 15.24
C HIS A 32 13.63 10.34 14.76
N ALA A 33 13.83 10.15 13.46
CA ALA A 33 15.15 9.95 12.85
C ALA A 33 16.09 11.15 13.06
N LEU A 34 15.54 12.37 13.16
CA LEU A 34 16.29 13.59 13.47
C LEU A 34 16.54 13.78 14.98
N GLY A 35 16.09 12.84 15.83
CA GLY A 35 16.32 12.86 17.29
C GLY A 35 15.31 13.70 18.08
N TYR A 36 14.18 14.09 17.48
CA TYR A 36 13.10 14.73 18.24
C TYR A 36 12.39 13.72 19.14
N ASP A 37 12.00 14.17 20.34
CA ASP A 37 11.19 13.38 21.28
C ASP A 37 9.74 13.36 20.80
N VAL A 38 9.40 12.33 20.04
CA VAL A 38 8.07 12.08 19.47
C VAL A 38 7.60 10.66 19.79
N ASN A 39 6.31 10.48 19.93
CA ASN A 39 5.71 9.18 20.28
C ASN A 39 5.59 8.25 19.05
N TYR A 40 6.72 7.99 18.39
CA TYR A 40 6.78 7.29 17.10
C TYR A 40 6.24 5.86 17.16
N THR A 41 6.74 5.06 18.09
CA THR A 41 6.37 3.63 18.18
C THR A 41 4.89 3.43 18.49
N ASP A 42 4.31 4.25 19.39
CA ASP A 42 2.87 4.20 19.66
C ASP A 42 2.05 4.53 18.41
N MET A 43 2.54 5.44 17.57
CA MET A 43 1.85 5.76 16.30
C MET A 43 1.93 4.62 15.30
N VAL A 44 3.07 3.97 15.15
CA VAL A 44 3.22 2.79 14.27
C VAL A 44 2.35 1.63 14.78
N ASP A 45 2.32 1.38 16.08
CA ASP A 45 1.49 0.32 16.68
C ASP A 45 0.00 0.53 16.45
N ARG A 46 -0.44 1.78 16.29
CA ARG A 46 -1.84 2.10 15.99
C ARG A 46 -2.31 1.71 14.60
N PHE A 47 -1.43 1.33 13.68
CA PHE A 47 -1.86 0.67 12.44
C PHE A 47 -2.70 -0.57 12.71
N ASP A 48 -2.51 -1.25 13.85
CA ASP A 48 -3.25 -2.46 14.21
C ASP A 48 -4.77 -2.26 14.27
N VAL A 49 -5.26 -1.05 14.51
CA VAL A 49 -6.71 -0.77 14.51
C VAL A 49 -7.32 -0.78 13.11
N TYR A 50 -6.50 -0.73 12.06
CA TYR A 50 -6.93 -0.86 10.66
C TYR A 50 -6.76 -2.30 10.15
N TYR A 51 -6.09 -3.17 10.91
CA TYR A 51 -5.77 -4.51 10.47
C TYR A 51 -6.99 -5.43 10.44
N ARG A 52 -7.09 -6.23 9.36
CA ARG A 52 -8.09 -7.28 9.16
C ARG A 52 -7.39 -8.57 8.76
N THR A 53 -7.76 -9.69 9.37
CA THR A 53 -7.17 -11.01 9.09
C THR A 53 -7.56 -11.55 7.72
N SER A 54 -8.76 -11.16 7.23
CA SER A 54 -9.31 -11.57 5.94
C SER A 54 -10.40 -10.61 5.51
N SER A 55 -10.74 -10.60 4.23
CA SER A 55 -11.90 -9.89 3.68
C SER A 55 -12.38 -10.58 2.40
N GLY A 56 -13.69 -10.82 2.28
CA GLY A 56 -14.28 -11.44 1.10
C GLY A 56 -13.58 -12.73 0.68
N SER A 57 -13.10 -12.78 -0.55
CA SER A 57 -12.36 -13.91 -1.11
C SER A 57 -10.86 -13.90 -0.77
N VAL A 58 -10.34 -12.82 -0.18
CA VAL A 58 -8.91 -12.67 0.15
C VAL A 58 -8.67 -13.08 1.59
N ASN A 59 -8.23 -14.31 1.79
CA ASN A 59 -7.95 -14.89 3.11
C ASN A 59 -6.51 -14.67 3.56
N VAL A 60 -6.04 -13.43 3.43
CA VAL A 60 -4.72 -12.97 3.87
C VAL A 60 -4.92 -11.66 4.63
N GLY A 61 -4.16 -11.46 5.70
CA GLY A 61 -4.20 -10.23 6.50
C GLY A 61 -3.71 -9.00 5.75
N GLY A 62 -4.33 -7.86 6.04
CA GLY A 62 -3.97 -6.54 5.48
C GLY A 62 -4.74 -5.43 6.17
N TYR A 63 -4.45 -4.20 5.83
CA TYR A 63 -4.99 -3.01 6.48
C TYR A 63 -6.16 -2.45 5.65
N GLY A 64 -7.30 -2.24 6.31
CA GLY A 64 -8.48 -1.62 5.71
C GLY A 64 -8.36 -0.10 5.65
N SER A 65 -9.04 0.52 4.70
CA SER A 65 -9.00 1.98 4.49
C SER A 65 -9.56 2.81 5.65
N SER A 66 -10.33 2.18 6.54
CA SER A 66 -10.95 2.82 7.71
C SER A 66 -10.90 1.88 8.92
N THR A 67 -11.42 2.36 10.04
CA THR A 67 -11.61 1.57 11.26
C THR A 67 -13.04 1.70 11.77
N ASN A 68 -13.55 0.66 12.42
CA ASN A 68 -14.82 0.68 13.15
C ASN A 68 -14.62 0.79 14.68
N GLY A 69 -13.47 1.33 15.10
CA GLY A 69 -13.09 1.61 16.49
C GLY A 69 -11.94 0.73 17.00
N THR A 70 -12.07 -0.60 16.94
CA THR A 70 -11.08 -1.54 17.47
C THR A 70 -10.50 -2.49 16.43
N THR A 71 -11.12 -2.57 15.26
CA THR A 71 -10.70 -3.43 14.15
C THR A 71 -10.76 -2.67 12.84
N GLY A 72 -10.01 -3.13 11.84
CA GLY A 72 -10.05 -2.56 10.50
C GLY A 72 -11.41 -2.69 9.85
N GLY A 73 -11.77 -1.69 9.07
CA GLY A 73 -12.98 -1.59 8.25
C GLY A 73 -12.65 -1.10 6.84
N GLY A 74 -13.68 -0.98 6.02
CA GLY A 74 -13.52 -0.55 4.63
C GLY A 74 -12.79 -1.55 3.74
N THR A 75 -12.67 -1.18 2.48
CA THR A 75 -11.91 -1.94 1.47
C THR A 75 -10.41 -1.87 1.74
N ARG A 76 -9.69 -2.93 1.45
CA ARG A 76 -8.23 -2.96 1.53
C ARG A 76 -7.64 -2.65 0.16
N TYR A 77 -6.94 -1.52 0.08
CA TYR A 77 -6.26 -1.07 -1.13
C TYR A 77 -4.81 -1.55 -1.14
N TYR A 78 -4.30 -1.89 -2.33
CA TYR A 78 -2.94 -2.41 -2.45
C TYR A 78 -1.88 -1.31 -2.35
N ASP A 79 -2.18 -0.08 -2.77
CA ASP A 79 -1.35 1.11 -2.53
C ASP A 79 -1.27 1.47 -1.05
N ASP A 80 -2.40 1.65 -0.35
CA ASP A 80 -2.45 1.95 1.09
C ASP A 80 -1.61 0.93 1.88
N ASN A 81 -1.79 -0.37 1.60
CA ASN A 81 -1.01 -1.42 2.28
C ASN A 81 0.48 -1.36 1.95
N SER A 82 0.84 -0.98 0.72
CA SER A 82 2.25 -0.82 0.34
C SER A 82 2.91 0.32 1.11
N ILE A 83 2.21 1.44 1.31
CA ILE A 83 2.73 2.58 2.07
C ILE A 83 2.89 2.21 3.55
N VAL A 84 1.90 1.55 4.17
CA VAL A 84 2.05 0.98 5.53
C VAL A 84 3.24 0.02 5.59
N GLY A 85 3.49 -0.76 4.55
CA GLY A 85 4.66 -1.64 4.45
C GLY A 85 5.98 -0.89 4.49
N ILE A 86 6.08 0.25 3.81
CA ILE A 86 7.25 1.14 3.83
C ILE A 86 7.47 1.66 5.26
N ASP A 87 6.43 2.20 5.90
CA ASP A 87 6.51 2.70 7.28
C ASP A 87 6.91 1.61 8.29
N LEU A 88 6.43 0.37 8.10
CA LEU A 88 6.83 -0.76 8.95
C LEU A 88 8.30 -1.18 8.75
N VAL A 89 8.82 -1.13 7.53
CA VAL A 89 10.25 -1.38 7.25
C VAL A 89 11.11 -0.26 7.84
N GLU A 90 10.68 0.99 7.74
CA GLU A 90 11.36 2.12 8.38
C GLU A 90 11.34 1.97 9.90
N ALA A 91 10.19 1.63 10.50
CA ALA A 91 10.06 1.38 11.92
C ALA A 91 10.98 0.25 12.42
N TYR A 92 11.08 -0.83 11.65
CA TYR A 92 12.06 -1.88 11.93
C TYR A 92 13.50 -1.33 11.90
N SER A 93 13.84 -0.56 10.89
CA SER A 93 15.18 -0.01 10.70
C SER A 93 15.58 0.97 11.82
N LEU A 94 14.63 1.78 12.31
CA LEU A 94 14.87 2.75 13.39
C LEU A 94 14.87 2.12 14.78
N THR A 95 14.11 1.04 15.01
CA THR A 95 13.90 0.48 16.36
C THR A 95 14.46 -0.92 16.57
N ASN A 96 14.81 -1.62 15.49
CA ASN A 96 15.18 -3.05 15.48
C ASN A 96 14.10 -3.98 16.07
N ASN A 97 12.82 -3.54 16.08
CA ASN A 97 11.71 -4.34 16.58
C ASN A 97 11.22 -5.32 15.51
N GLN A 98 11.45 -6.60 15.74
CA GLN A 98 11.14 -7.71 14.83
C GLN A 98 9.64 -7.83 14.51
N THR A 99 8.77 -7.28 15.36
CA THR A 99 7.32 -7.27 15.12
C THR A 99 6.97 -6.50 13.85
N TYR A 100 7.64 -5.37 13.59
CA TYR A 100 7.42 -4.56 12.40
C TYR A 100 7.83 -5.30 11.11
N LEU A 101 8.97 -6.01 11.15
CA LEU A 101 9.40 -6.83 10.01
C LEU A 101 8.42 -7.99 9.74
N THR A 102 7.86 -8.59 10.79
CA THR A 102 6.83 -9.64 10.66
C THR A 102 5.56 -9.09 10.02
N LYS A 103 5.10 -7.90 10.44
CA LYS A 103 3.95 -7.21 9.84
C LYS A 103 4.21 -6.82 8.37
N ALA A 104 5.40 -6.33 8.06
CA ALA A 104 5.80 -6.02 6.69
C ALA A 104 5.76 -7.28 5.79
N LYS A 105 6.24 -8.43 6.29
CA LYS A 105 6.10 -9.70 5.58
C LYS A 105 4.65 -10.07 5.26
N GLN A 106 3.72 -9.84 6.19
CA GLN A 106 2.30 -10.09 5.95
C GLN A 106 1.75 -9.24 4.80
N ILE A 107 2.24 -7.99 4.66
CA ILE A 107 1.88 -7.13 3.53
C ILE A 107 2.41 -7.71 2.21
N VAL A 108 3.63 -8.26 2.17
CA VAL A 108 4.12 -8.96 0.96
C VAL A 108 3.13 -10.05 0.53
N GLU A 109 2.64 -10.86 1.47
CA GLU A 109 1.66 -11.92 1.18
C GLU A 109 0.30 -11.33 0.74
N PHE A 110 -0.13 -10.21 1.33
CA PHE A 110 -1.33 -9.50 0.89
C PHE A 110 -1.20 -9.00 -0.54
N LEU A 111 -0.07 -8.39 -0.92
CA LEU A 111 0.19 -7.89 -2.27
C LEU A 111 0.13 -9.01 -3.32
N LYS A 112 0.62 -10.20 -3.01
CA LYS A 112 0.51 -11.37 -3.92
C LYS A 112 -0.95 -11.68 -4.27
N SER A 113 -1.90 -11.42 -3.38
CA SER A 113 -3.32 -11.60 -3.66
C SER A 113 -3.88 -10.61 -4.67
N GLY A 114 -3.18 -9.50 -4.91
CA GLY A 114 -3.57 -8.45 -5.87
C GLY A 114 -3.13 -8.71 -7.31
N GLU A 115 -2.15 -9.60 -7.49
CA GLU A 115 -1.64 -9.97 -8.81
C GLU A 115 -2.47 -11.12 -9.41
N ASP A 116 -2.80 -11.02 -10.67
CA ASP A 116 -3.38 -12.10 -11.47
C ASP A 116 -2.87 -12.04 -12.92
N ASN A 117 -3.27 -12.99 -13.76
CA ASN A 117 -2.84 -13.06 -15.15
C ASN A 117 -3.59 -12.10 -16.10
N THR A 118 -4.54 -11.32 -15.60
CA THR A 118 -5.27 -10.33 -16.41
C THR A 118 -4.28 -9.28 -16.90
N PHE A 119 -4.21 -9.11 -18.23
CA PHE A 119 -3.22 -8.27 -18.92
C PHE A 119 -1.77 -8.66 -18.66
N GLY A 120 -1.49 -9.91 -18.29
CA GLY A 120 -0.14 -10.43 -18.10
C GLY A 120 0.51 -10.10 -16.77
N GLY A 121 -0.24 -9.71 -15.74
CA GLY A 121 0.26 -9.39 -14.40
C GLY A 121 -0.24 -8.06 -13.86
N GLY A 122 0.54 -7.47 -12.93
CA GLY A 122 0.22 -6.22 -12.25
C GLY A 122 -0.84 -6.33 -11.16
N LEU A 123 -0.79 -5.43 -10.20
CA LEU A 123 -1.74 -5.38 -9.09
C LEU A 123 -3.01 -4.63 -9.48
N TRP A 124 -4.15 -5.16 -9.06
CA TRP A 124 -5.39 -4.41 -8.99
C TRP A 124 -5.30 -3.28 -7.95
N TRP A 125 -6.21 -2.31 -8.01
CA TRP A 125 -6.23 -1.21 -7.04
C TRP A 125 -6.64 -1.68 -5.65
N ASN A 126 -7.69 -2.51 -5.59
CA ASN A 126 -8.21 -3.02 -4.32
C ASN A 126 -8.68 -4.49 -4.43
N GLU A 127 -8.93 -5.09 -3.27
CA GLU A 127 -9.29 -6.51 -3.18
C GLU A 127 -10.71 -6.85 -3.65
N ASP A 128 -11.65 -5.90 -3.56
CA ASP A 128 -13.08 -6.17 -3.77
C ASP A 128 -13.50 -6.01 -5.23
N GLU A 129 -12.76 -5.24 -6.03
CA GLU A 129 -13.16 -4.81 -7.36
C GLU A 129 -12.19 -5.26 -8.45
N LYS A 130 -11.82 -6.54 -8.44
CA LYS A 130 -10.90 -7.12 -9.43
C LYS A 130 -11.66 -7.64 -10.65
N ASN A 131 -11.18 -7.29 -11.85
CA ASN A 131 -11.63 -7.82 -13.12
C ASN A 131 -13.16 -7.71 -13.34
N ILE A 132 -13.72 -6.53 -13.06
CA ILE A 132 -15.14 -6.21 -13.25
C ILE A 132 -15.27 -5.19 -14.39
N PRO A 133 -15.45 -5.62 -15.64
CA PRO A 133 -15.60 -4.71 -16.78
C PRO A 133 -16.76 -3.74 -16.57
N GLY A 134 -16.52 -2.45 -16.81
CA GLY A 134 -17.52 -1.38 -16.62
C GLY A 134 -17.53 -0.76 -15.21
N ASN A 135 -16.78 -1.33 -14.26
CA ASN A 135 -16.56 -0.70 -12.96
C ASN A 135 -15.26 0.14 -13.04
N GLU A 136 -15.36 1.45 -12.82
CA GLU A 136 -14.23 2.38 -12.89
C GLU A 136 -13.16 2.13 -11.84
N ASN A 137 -13.52 1.53 -10.70
CA ASN A 137 -12.60 1.16 -9.63
C ASN A 137 -11.88 -0.17 -9.92
N SER A 138 -12.37 -0.95 -10.89
CA SER A 138 -11.73 -2.19 -11.32
C SER A 138 -10.63 -1.88 -12.34
N ASN A 139 -9.47 -1.52 -11.81
CA ASN A 139 -8.32 -1.09 -12.60
C ASN A 139 -7.00 -1.52 -11.94
N LYS A 140 -5.93 -1.52 -12.73
CA LYS A 140 -4.55 -1.74 -12.30
C LYS A 140 -3.77 -0.43 -12.43
N PRO A 141 -3.65 0.37 -11.35
CA PRO A 141 -3.11 1.71 -11.43
C PRO A 141 -1.59 1.75 -11.27
N SER A 142 -0.98 2.81 -11.81
CA SER A 142 0.45 3.07 -11.64
C SER A 142 0.82 3.27 -10.17
N CYS A 143 -0.01 3.97 -9.37
CA CYS A 143 0.27 4.20 -7.96
C CYS A 143 0.35 2.89 -7.16
N ALA A 144 -0.64 1.99 -7.25
CA ALA A 144 -0.60 0.74 -6.48
C ALA A 144 0.60 -0.14 -6.87
N ASN A 145 0.91 -0.22 -8.15
CA ASN A 145 2.07 -0.99 -8.61
C ASN A 145 3.38 -0.29 -8.23
N GLY A 146 3.47 1.04 -8.35
CA GLY A 146 4.66 1.81 -8.00
C GLY A 146 5.01 1.73 -6.51
N TYR A 147 4.03 1.96 -5.62
CA TYR A 147 4.24 1.82 -4.18
C TYR A 147 4.56 0.38 -3.78
N ALA A 148 3.94 -0.61 -4.42
CA ALA A 148 4.28 -2.01 -4.16
C ALA A 148 5.73 -2.34 -4.56
N ILE A 149 6.22 -1.84 -5.69
CA ILE A 149 7.61 -2.00 -6.10
C ILE A 149 8.56 -1.37 -5.08
N LEU A 150 8.29 -0.13 -4.66
CA LEU A 150 9.08 0.59 -3.67
C LEU A 150 9.12 -0.19 -2.35
N PHE A 151 7.97 -0.55 -1.80
CA PHE A 151 7.89 -1.35 -0.59
C PHE A 151 8.66 -2.68 -0.70
N LEU A 152 8.49 -3.42 -1.80
CA LEU A 152 9.18 -4.70 -2.00
C LEU A 152 10.70 -4.53 -2.03
N LEU A 153 11.22 -3.43 -2.59
CA LEU A 153 12.65 -3.14 -2.58
C LEU A 153 13.15 -2.74 -1.19
N ASP A 154 12.37 -1.97 -0.43
CA ASP A 154 12.69 -1.65 0.96
C ASP A 154 12.68 -2.93 1.82
N TYR A 155 11.66 -3.77 1.69
CA TYR A 155 11.60 -5.06 2.38
C TYR A 155 12.76 -5.99 1.97
N TYR A 156 13.12 -6.03 0.69
CA TYR A 156 14.27 -6.79 0.20
C TYR A 156 15.57 -6.40 0.92
N SER A 157 15.75 -5.14 1.28
CA SER A 157 16.97 -4.69 1.97
C SER A 157 17.15 -5.33 3.34
N VAL A 158 16.04 -5.60 4.05
CA VAL A 158 16.01 -6.06 5.45
C VAL A 158 15.50 -7.49 5.66
N CYS A 159 14.85 -8.10 4.67
CA CYS A 159 14.28 -9.44 4.80
C CYS A 159 15.35 -10.54 4.90
N PRO A 160 14.98 -11.73 5.43
CA PRO A 160 15.88 -12.88 5.48
C PRO A 160 16.41 -13.26 4.10
N GLN A 161 17.66 -13.75 4.05
CA GLN A 161 18.32 -14.15 2.79
C GLN A 161 17.51 -15.17 1.97
N SER A 162 16.75 -16.05 2.65
CA SER A 162 15.90 -17.05 2.00
C SER A 162 14.72 -16.47 1.22
N GLU A 163 14.30 -15.23 1.52
CA GLU A 163 13.16 -14.57 0.90
C GLU A 163 13.58 -13.63 -0.25
N LYS A 164 14.83 -13.18 -0.26
CA LYS A 164 15.33 -12.14 -1.18
C LYS A 164 15.05 -12.45 -2.66
N ALA A 165 15.27 -13.68 -3.09
CA ALA A 165 15.10 -14.04 -4.50
C ALA A 165 13.64 -13.90 -4.96
N GLU A 166 12.69 -14.34 -4.13
CA GLU A 166 11.27 -14.25 -4.42
C GLU A 166 10.76 -12.81 -4.40
N VAL A 167 11.14 -12.03 -3.38
CA VAL A 167 10.75 -10.62 -3.23
C VAL A 167 11.25 -9.80 -4.42
N LEU A 168 12.53 -9.96 -4.79
CA LEU A 168 13.09 -9.25 -5.96
C LEU A 168 12.42 -9.68 -7.26
N ALA A 169 12.12 -10.97 -7.43
CA ALA A 169 11.41 -11.45 -8.62
C ALA A 169 10.00 -10.86 -8.71
N PHE A 170 9.31 -10.71 -7.58
CA PHE A 170 7.98 -10.08 -7.54
C PHE A 170 8.07 -8.59 -7.90
N ALA A 171 8.97 -7.82 -7.29
CA ALA A 171 9.17 -6.41 -7.62
C ALA A 171 9.48 -6.21 -9.11
N LYS A 172 10.35 -7.05 -9.69
CA LYS A 172 10.68 -6.99 -11.12
C LYS A 172 9.48 -7.28 -12.01
N ARG A 173 8.66 -8.29 -11.70
CA ARG A 173 7.46 -8.58 -12.51
C ARG A 173 6.48 -7.40 -12.53
N LEU A 174 6.26 -6.75 -11.37
CA LEU A 174 5.42 -5.57 -11.29
C LEU A 174 6.00 -4.40 -12.11
N TYR A 175 7.31 -4.16 -11.99
CA TYR A 175 8.00 -3.12 -12.76
C TYR A 175 7.90 -3.37 -14.27
N ASP A 176 8.22 -4.58 -14.71
CA ASP A 176 8.16 -4.97 -16.12
C ASP A 176 6.72 -4.80 -16.67
N TRP A 177 5.71 -5.16 -15.84
CA TRP A 177 4.31 -4.97 -16.22
C TRP A 177 3.93 -3.49 -16.35
N VAL A 178 4.33 -2.63 -15.42
CA VAL A 178 4.08 -1.19 -15.46
C VAL A 178 4.71 -0.56 -16.70
N VAL A 179 5.97 -0.88 -16.98
CA VAL A 179 6.67 -0.39 -18.18
C VAL A 179 5.98 -0.83 -19.47
N ALA A 180 5.54 -2.08 -19.53
CA ALA A 180 4.91 -2.63 -20.73
C ALA A 180 3.48 -2.12 -20.96
N ASN A 181 2.73 -1.77 -19.91
CA ASN A 181 1.30 -1.46 -20.00
C ASN A 181 0.96 0.01 -19.75
N LEU A 182 1.75 0.74 -18.96
CA LEU A 182 1.38 2.08 -18.47
C LEU A 182 2.40 3.16 -18.84
N ARG A 183 3.58 2.83 -19.33
CA ARG A 183 4.54 3.84 -19.75
C ARG A 183 4.16 4.44 -21.10
N ASP A 184 4.04 5.77 -21.16
CA ASP A 184 3.85 6.49 -22.41
C ASP A 184 5.19 6.53 -23.19
N PRO A 185 5.24 5.98 -24.41
CA PRO A 185 6.47 6.01 -25.22
C PRO A 185 6.84 7.40 -25.72
N ALA A 186 5.90 8.37 -25.70
CA ALA A 186 6.13 9.71 -26.20
C ALA A 186 7.00 10.57 -25.28
N ASP A 187 6.85 10.41 -23.95
CA ASP A 187 7.58 11.23 -22.96
C ASP A 187 8.20 10.42 -21.82
N GLY A 188 7.90 9.10 -21.75
CA GLY A 188 8.41 8.20 -20.72
C GLY A 188 7.70 8.28 -19.37
N CYS A 189 6.72 9.18 -19.20
CA CYS A 189 5.87 9.25 -18.02
C CYS A 189 4.85 8.12 -17.99
N TYR A 190 4.19 7.94 -16.84
CA TYR A 190 3.24 6.85 -16.67
C TYR A 190 1.80 7.35 -16.69
N TRP A 191 0.94 6.65 -17.45
CA TRP A 191 -0.51 6.79 -17.43
C TRP A 191 -1.10 6.35 -16.10
N ASN A 192 -2.32 6.80 -15.79
CA ASN A 192 -2.94 6.54 -14.50
C ASN A 192 -3.15 5.06 -14.23
N ASP A 193 -3.84 4.36 -15.15
CA ASP A 193 -4.19 2.95 -14.94
C ASP A 193 -4.65 2.25 -16.21
N LYS A 194 -4.72 0.93 -16.12
CA LYS A 194 -5.38 0.04 -17.07
C LYS A 194 -6.67 -0.50 -16.47
N GLN A 195 -7.80 -0.17 -17.09
CA GLN A 195 -9.14 -0.59 -16.69
C GLN A 195 -9.38 -2.08 -16.95
N ALA A 196 -10.31 -2.70 -16.22
CA ALA A 196 -10.73 -4.08 -16.48
C ALA A 196 -11.27 -4.32 -17.89
N SER A 197 -11.72 -3.27 -18.59
CA SER A 197 -12.08 -3.30 -20.01
C SER A 197 -10.89 -3.44 -20.97
N GLY A 198 -9.66 -3.23 -20.46
CA GLY A 198 -8.43 -3.14 -21.25
C GLY A 198 -8.07 -1.74 -21.72
N SER A 199 -8.95 -0.75 -21.56
CA SER A 199 -8.67 0.66 -21.88
C SER A 199 -7.66 1.27 -20.91
N ILE A 200 -6.89 2.26 -21.37
CA ILE A 200 -5.95 3.03 -20.56
C ILE A 200 -6.56 4.39 -20.23
N ARG A 201 -6.46 4.81 -18.95
CA ARG A 201 -6.68 6.20 -18.58
C ARG A 201 -5.36 6.96 -18.67
N GLU A 202 -5.22 7.76 -19.72
CA GLU A 202 -3.96 8.42 -20.10
C GLU A 202 -3.62 9.67 -19.27
N VAL A 203 -4.40 9.98 -18.24
CA VAL A 203 -4.07 11.06 -17.31
C VAL A 203 -2.74 10.74 -16.63
N LYS A 204 -1.87 11.74 -16.51
CA LYS A 204 -0.58 11.64 -15.86
C LYS A 204 -0.59 12.49 -14.60
N TRP A 205 -0.39 11.85 -13.47
CA TRP A 205 -0.25 12.51 -12.18
C TRP A 205 1.22 12.54 -11.77
N THR A 206 1.67 13.61 -11.13
CA THR A 206 3.06 13.74 -10.70
C THR A 206 3.53 12.64 -9.75
N TYR A 207 2.63 12.02 -9.01
CA TYR A 207 2.95 10.90 -8.12
C TYR A 207 3.08 9.55 -8.85
N ASN A 208 2.77 9.46 -10.13
CA ASN A 208 2.92 8.26 -10.95
C ASN A 208 4.25 8.22 -11.72
N THR A 209 5.09 9.27 -11.60
CA THR A 209 6.30 9.40 -12.44
C THR A 209 7.56 9.50 -11.59
#